data_5beb730b1769a656108a7055f236328a
#
_entry.id   5beb730b1769a656108a7055f236328a
#
_cell.length_a   1.000
_cell.length_b   1.000
_cell.length_c   1.000
_cell.angle_alpha   90.00
_cell.angle_beta   90.00
_cell.angle_gamma   90.00
#
_symmetry.space_group_name_H-M   'P 1'
#
loop_
_entity.id
_entity.type
_entity.pdbx_description
1 polymer ?
#
loop_
_entity_poly.entity_id
_entity_poly.type
_entity_poly.pdbx_seq_one_letter_code
_entity_poly.pdbx_strand_id
1 'polypeptide(L)'
;MATRTVETSDSRQTEALGAELAAALSPGDVVLVQGELGAGKTTLVRGAARALGVTDPVTSPTFSIGHRYRGRDVTVSHLDLYRLAGLHEEEPELLEDYLGPDRIAFVEWPEQRSPELRDARLLVTLTHQGGEHRRIEVCERERLPGDASLELSG
;
A
#
# COMPACT_ATOMS: atom_id res chain seq x y z
N MET A 1 -4.02 17.89 2.53
CA MET A 1 -4.38 16.47 2.44
C MET A 1 -5.73 16.33 1.76
N ALA A 2 -5.81 15.52 0.75
CA ALA A 2 -7.05 15.32 0.00
C ALA A 2 -7.64 13.96 0.37
N THR A 3 -8.95 13.93 0.55
CA THR A 3 -9.66 12.69 0.89
C THR A 3 -10.82 12.51 -0.07
N ARG A 4 -11.00 11.30 -0.55
CA ARG A 4 -12.16 10.95 -1.39
C ARG A 4 -12.68 9.59 -0.99
N THR A 5 -13.95 9.35 -1.29
CA THR A 5 -14.61 8.09 -1.03
C THR A 5 -15.07 7.49 -2.35
N VAL A 6 -14.76 6.22 -2.55
CA VAL A 6 -15.14 5.48 -3.75
C VAL A 6 -15.90 4.24 -3.33
N GLU A 7 -16.99 3.92 -4.02
CA GLU A 7 -17.70 2.69 -3.78
C GLU A 7 -17.48 1.76 -4.97
N THR A 8 -17.17 0.50 -4.68
CA THR A 8 -16.98 -0.52 -5.70
C THR A 8 -18.01 -1.62 -5.50
N SER A 9 -18.46 -2.20 -6.59
CA SER A 9 -19.52 -3.22 -6.57
C SER A 9 -18.98 -4.64 -6.72
N ASP A 10 -17.76 -4.80 -7.18
CA ASP A 10 -17.13 -6.12 -7.36
C ASP A 10 -15.62 -5.99 -7.31
N SER A 11 -14.95 -7.14 -7.36
CA SER A 11 -13.48 -7.16 -7.25
C SER A 11 -12.79 -6.47 -8.42
N ARG A 12 -13.41 -6.51 -9.61
CA ARG A 12 -12.81 -5.85 -10.79
C ARG A 12 -12.75 -4.34 -10.59
N GLN A 13 -13.79 -3.77 -9.99
CA GLN A 13 -13.80 -2.34 -9.71
C GLN A 13 -12.80 -1.98 -8.63
N THR A 14 -12.64 -2.85 -7.64
CA THR A 14 -11.64 -2.64 -6.59
C THR A 14 -10.23 -2.70 -7.16
N GLU A 15 -9.98 -3.66 -8.05
CA GLU A 15 -8.68 -3.73 -8.73
C GLU A 15 -8.45 -2.50 -9.60
N ALA A 16 -9.48 -2.03 -10.29
CA ALA A 16 -9.37 -0.84 -11.13
C ALA A 16 -9.01 0.39 -10.32
N LEU A 17 -9.57 0.51 -9.11
CA LEU A 17 -9.20 1.60 -8.22
C LEU A 17 -7.73 1.49 -7.80
N GLY A 18 -7.28 0.27 -7.51
CA GLY A 18 -5.86 0.05 -7.20
C GLY A 18 -4.96 0.52 -8.33
N ALA A 19 -5.32 0.18 -9.56
CA ALA A 19 -4.56 0.60 -10.72
C ALA A 19 -4.53 2.12 -10.88
N GLU A 20 -5.67 2.76 -10.63
CA GLU A 20 -5.75 4.22 -10.70
C GLU A 20 -4.84 4.86 -9.65
N LEU A 21 -4.86 4.35 -8.43
CA LEU A 21 -4.01 4.87 -7.37
C LEU A 21 -2.53 4.69 -7.70
N ALA A 22 -2.19 3.56 -8.29
CA ALA A 22 -0.80 3.27 -8.64
C ALA A 22 -0.23 4.29 -9.62
N ALA A 23 -1.06 4.85 -10.49
CA ALA A 23 -0.61 5.83 -11.47
C ALA A 23 -0.03 7.09 -10.83
N ALA A 24 -0.40 7.38 -9.60
CA ALA A 24 0.08 8.56 -8.88
C ALA A 24 1.27 8.27 -7.98
N LEU A 25 1.74 7.03 -7.95
CA LEU A 25 2.81 6.62 -7.06
C LEU A 25 4.17 6.67 -7.74
N SER A 26 5.19 6.91 -6.93
CA SER A 26 6.59 6.95 -7.40
C SER A 26 7.43 6.10 -6.45
N PRO A 27 8.60 5.63 -6.90
CA PRO A 27 9.50 4.89 -6.00
C PRO A 27 9.76 5.68 -4.73
N GLY A 28 9.70 4.99 -3.61
CA GLY A 28 9.82 5.59 -2.28
C GLY A 28 8.48 5.80 -1.60
N ASP A 29 7.38 5.73 -2.35
CA ASP A 29 6.06 5.93 -1.77
C ASP A 29 5.59 4.70 -0.99
N VAL A 30 4.86 4.96 0.09
CA VAL A 30 4.26 3.93 0.94
C VAL A 30 2.76 4.14 0.95
N VAL A 31 2.02 3.06 0.74
CA VAL A 31 0.56 3.06 0.80
C VAL A 31 0.15 2.19 1.97
N LEU A 32 -0.55 2.79 2.92
CA LEU A 32 -1.10 2.04 4.03
C LEU A 32 -2.51 1.60 3.65
N VAL A 33 -2.78 0.30 3.78
CA VAL A 33 -4.07 -0.28 3.41
C VAL A 33 -4.66 -0.95 4.63
N GLN A 34 -5.78 -0.45 5.12
CA GLN A 34 -6.41 -1.03 6.29
C GLN A 34 -7.87 -1.40 6.01
N GLY A 35 -8.37 -2.33 6.79
CA GLY A 35 -9.71 -2.85 6.65
C GLY A 35 -9.82 -4.19 7.31
N GLU A 36 -11.05 -4.62 7.56
CA GLU A 36 -11.30 -5.92 8.15
C GLU A 36 -10.85 -7.04 7.22
N LEU A 37 -10.67 -8.22 7.78
CA LEU A 37 -10.37 -9.40 7.00
C LEU A 37 -11.47 -9.60 5.95
N GLY A 38 -11.07 -9.81 4.71
CA GLY A 38 -12.03 -9.97 3.63
C GLY A 38 -12.54 -8.66 3.04
N ALA A 39 -12.01 -7.52 3.46
CA ALA A 39 -12.46 -6.22 2.97
C ALA A 39 -11.95 -5.89 1.56
N GLY A 40 -11.08 -6.71 0.99
CA GLY A 40 -10.59 -6.48 -0.36
C GLY A 40 -9.21 -5.82 -0.42
N LYS A 41 -8.47 -5.84 0.68
CA LYS A 41 -7.14 -5.22 0.71
C LYS A 41 -6.20 -5.83 -0.32
N THR A 42 -6.12 -7.15 -0.37
CA THR A 42 -5.27 -7.83 -1.34
C THR A 42 -5.75 -7.59 -2.77
N THR A 43 -7.05 -7.52 -2.97
CA THR A 43 -7.62 -7.22 -4.29
C THR A 43 -7.16 -5.84 -4.78
N LEU A 44 -7.20 -4.86 -3.92
CA LEU A 44 -6.75 -3.50 -4.24
C LEU A 44 -5.26 -3.52 -4.59
N VAL A 45 -4.45 -4.18 -3.75
CA VAL A 45 -3.01 -4.26 -3.98
C VAL A 45 -2.70 -4.98 -5.28
N ARG A 46 -3.47 -6.02 -5.60
CA ARG A 46 -3.30 -6.76 -6.86
C ARG A 46 -3.47 -5.83 -8.06
N GLY A 47 -4.52 -5.02 -8.04
CA GLY A 47 -4.76 -4.07 -9.12
C GLY A 47 -3.64 -3.06 -9.26
N ALA A 48 -3.17 -2.54 -8.14
CA ALA A 48 -2.08 -1.58 -8.12
C ALA A 48 -0.78 -2.22 -8.64
N ALA A 49 -0.48 -3.42 -8.16
CA ALA A 49 0.75 -4.12 -8.55
C ALA A 49 0.77 -4.41 -10.05
N ARG A 50 -0.35 -4.85 -10.60
CA ARG A 50 -0.44 -5.11 -12.04
C ARG A 50 -0.23 -3.85 -12.86
N ALA A 51 -0.76 -2.73 -12.40
CA ALA A 51 -0.54 -1.45 -13.06
C ALA A 51 0.93 -1.04 -13.02
N LEU A 52 1.65 -1.47 -11.99
CA LEU A 52 3.08 -1.21 -11.85
C LEU A 52 3.95 -2.24 -12.60
N GLY A 53 3.33 -3.15 -13.32
CA GLY A 53 4.04 -4.09 -14.17
C GLY A 53 4.34 -5.44 -13.54
N VAL A 54 3.78 -5.73 -12.37
CA VAL A 54 3.95 -7.04 -11.72
C VAL A 54 3.14 -8.08 -12.47
N THR A 55 3.79 -9.16 -12.87
CA THR A 55 3.13 -10.27 -13.56
C THR A 55 2.93 -11.49 -12.68
N ASP A 56 3.65 -11.56 -11.57
CA ASP A 56 3.50 -12.66 -10.61
C ASP A 56 2.14 -12.59 -9.92
N PRO A 57 1.59 -13.73 -9.48
CA PRO A 57 0.36 -13.71 -8.70
C PRO A 57 0.56 -12.92 -7.42
N VAL A 58 -0.36 -11.99 -7.15
CA VAL A 58 -0.33 -11.19 -5.93
C VAL A 58 -1.28 -11.83 -4.93
N THR A 59 -0.72 -12.32 -3.83
CA THR A 59 -1.48 -12.97 -2.77
C THR A 59 -1.09 -12.37 -1.44
N SER A 60 -1.98 -12.53 -0.45
CA SER A 60 -1.65 -12.09 0.90
C SER A 60 -0.49 -12.92 1.43
N PRO A 61 0.48 -12.31 2.12
CA PRO A 61 1.57 -13.08 2.73
C PRO A 61 1.01 -14.07 3.75
N THR A 62 1.48 -15.33 3.67
CA THR A 62 0.96 -16.41 4.52
C THR A 62 1.96 -16.84 5.58
N PHE A 63 3.19 -17.09 5.16
CA PHE A 63 4.23 -17.60 6.04
C PHE A 63 5.37 -16.62 6.27
N SER A 64 5.30 -15.46 5.63
CA SER A 64 6.27 -14.41 5.80
C SER A 64 5.53 -13.11 6.07
N ILE A 65 6.26 -12.07 6.46
CA ILE A 65 5.66 -10.77 6.70
C ILE A 65 5.33 -10.03 5.42
N GLY A 66 5.97 -10.39 4.32
CA GLY A 66 5.77 -9.69 3.07
C GLY A 66 6.28 -10.42 1.87
N HIS A 67 5.94 -9.87 0.73
CA HIS A 67 6.39 -10.31 -0.58
C HIS A 67 7.05 -9.14 -1.28
N ARG A 68 8.00 -9.45 -2.15
CA ARG A 68 8.58 -8.48 -3.06
C ARG A 68 8.31 -8.95 -4.47
N TYR A 69 7.77 -8.07 -5.29
CA TYR A 69 7.47 -8.39 -6.67
C TYR A 69 8.26 -7.46 -7.58
N ARG A 70 8.69 -7.99 -8.70
CA ARG A 70 9.36 -7.17 -9.70
C ARG A 70 8.30 -6.56 -10.61
N GLY A 71 8.24 -5.23 -10.65
CA GLY A 71 7.39 -4.50 -11.56
C GLY A 71 8.21 -3.93 -12.70
N ARG A 72 7.60 -3.01 -13.44
CA ARG A 72 8.28 -2.32 -14.53
C ARG A 72 9.09 -1.18 -13.93
N ASP A 73 10.41 -1.33 -13.90
CA ASP A 73 11.34 -0.33 -13.38
C ASP A 73 11.15 0.00 -11.89
N VAL A 74 10.49 -0.87 -11.15
CA VAL A 74 10.26 -0.67 -9.72
C VAL A 74 10.05 -2.01 -9.05
N THR A 75 10.46 -2.10 -7.78
CA THR A 75 10.13 -3.24 -6.94
C THR A 75 8.91 -2.86 -6.11
N VAL A 76 7.93 -3.77 -6.06
CA VAL A 76 6.72 -3.58 -5.28
C VAL A 76 6.79 -4.45 -4.05
N SER A 77 6.70 -3.84 -2.88
CA SER A 77 6.66 -4.57 -1.61
C SER A 77 5.22 -4.66 -1.12
N HIS A 78 4.85 -5.83 -0.60
CA HIS A 78 3.52 -6.06 -0.06
C HIS A 78 3.68 -6.66 1.33
N LEU A 79 3.37 -5.90 2.35
CA LEU A 79 3.56 -6.29 3.75
C LEU A 79 2.22 -6.50 4.44
N ASP A 80 2.20 -7.47 5.35
CA ASP A 80 1.04 -7.70 6.21
C ASP A 80 1.51 -7.55 7.66
N LEU A 81 1.32 -6.37 8.21
CA LEU A 81 1.78 -6.08 9.58
C LEU A 81 0.88 -6.67 10.64
N TYR A 82 -0.29 -7.15 10.27
CA TYR A 82 -1.15 -7.86 11.20
C TYR A 82 -0.41 -9.06 11.78
N ARG A 83 0.39 -9.72 10.95
CA ARG A 83 1.16 -10.88 11.37
C ARG A 83 2.40 -10.52 12.17
N LEU A 84 2.76 -9.25 12.19
CA LEU A 84 3.90 -8.76 12.94
C LEU A 84 3.54 -8.20 14.31
N ALA A 85 2.27 -8.25 14.69
CA ALA A 85 1.88 -7.78 16.01
C ALA A 85 2.65 -8.57 17.07
N GLY A 86 3.55 -7.91 17.77
CA GLY A 86 4.41 -8.57 18.74
C GLY A 86 5.86 -8.74 18.29
N LEU A 87 6.14 -8.58 17.00
CA LEU A 87 7.50 -8.70 16.50
C LEU A 87 8.07 -7.36 16.04
N HIS A 88 7.20 -6.38 15.82
CA HIS A 88 7.59 -5.09 15.28
C HIS A 88 8.63 -4.34 16.11
N GLU A 89 8.65 -4.57 17.42
CA GLU A 89 9.60 -3.91 18.29
C GLU A 89 11.01 -4.46 18.16
N GLU A 90 11.10 -5.70 17.71
CA GLU A 90 12.38 -6.41 17.61
C GLU A 90 12.99 -6.35 16.22
N GLU A 91 12.22 -5.94 15.23
CA GLU A 91 12.64 -6.06 13.84
C GLU A 91 12.42 -4.79 13.01
N PRO A 92 12.90 -3.64 13.48
CA PRO A 92 12.77 -2.42 12.65
C PRO A 92 13.55 -2.52 11.35
N GLU A 93 14.64 -3.26 11.33
CA GLU A 93 15.45 -3.45 10.14
C GLU A 93 14.73 -4.24 9.06
N LEU A 94 13.80 -5.10 9.49
CA LEU A 94 13.00 -5.89 8.58
C LEU A 94 12.11 -5.01 7.73
N LEU A 95 11.53 -3.97 8.35
CA LEU A 95 10.71 -3.02 7.62
C LEU A 95 11.54 -2.23 6.63
N GLU A 96 12.75 -1.87 6.97
CA GLU A 96 13.63 -1.13 6.08
C GLU A 96 13.94 -1.90 4.80
N ASP A 97 13.99 -3.24 4.88
CA ASP A 97 14.22 -4.07 3.70
C ASP A 97 13.08 -3.97 2.69
N TYR A 98 11.87 -3.69 3.16
CA TYR A 98 10.70 -3.60 2.29
C TYR A 98 10.38 -2.15 1.91
N LEU A 99 10.82 -1.20 2.71
CA LEU A 99 10.59 0.21 2.49
C LEU A 99 11.90 0.84 2.05
N GLY A 100 11.97 1.32 0.85
CA GLY A 100 13.19 1.92 0.36
C GLY A 100 12.89 2.92 -0.73
N PRO A 101 13.88 3.74 -1.11
CA PRO A 101 13.66 4.78 -2.10
C PRO A 101 13.43 4.25 -3.52
N ASP A 102 13.77 2.99 -3.75
CA ASP A 102 13.61 2.34 -5.05
C ASP A 102 12.36 1.46 -5.12
N ARG A 103 11.54 1.48 -4.09
CA ARG A 103 10.38 0.59 -3.99
C ARG A 103 9.10 1.36 -3.76
N ILE A 104 7.99 0.76 -4.19
CA ILE A 104 6.66 1.21 -3.81
C ILE A 104 6.11 0.13 -2.88
N ALA A 105 5.76 0.52 -1.67
CA ALA A 105 5.35 -0.44 -0.65
C ALA A 105 3.87 -0.31 -0.32
N PHE A 106 3.19 -1.45 -0.28
CA PHE A 106 1.81 -1.53 0.18
C PHE A 106 1.84 -2.29 1.51
N VAL A 107 1.37 -1.62 2.55
CA VAL A 107 1.44 -2.15 3.91
C VAL A 107 0.00 -2.35 4.40
N GLU A 108 -0.40 -3.60 4.60
CA GLU A 108 -1.73 -3.91 5.12
C GLU A 108 -1.72 -3.87 6.63
N TRP A 109 -2.85 -3.40 7.20
CA TRP A 109 -3.10 -3.38 8.63
C TRP A 109 -2.12 -2.51 9.40
N PRO A 110 -2.13 -1.20 9.16
CA PRO A 110 -1.12 -0.29 9.73
C PRO A 110 -1.40 0.14 11.17
N GLU A 111 -1.87 -0.77 12.02
CA GLU A 111 -2.09 -0.44 13.42
C GLU A 111 -0.79 -0.16 14.15
N GLN A 112 0.27 -0.79 13.70
CA GLN A 112 1.59 -0.59 14.27
C GLN A 112 2.21 0.62 13.60
N ARG A 113 2.24 1.70 14.33
CA ARG A 113 2.76 2.97 13.81
C ARG A 113 4.25 3.08 14.05
N SER A 114 5.01 2.55 13.12
CA SER A 114 6.45 2.77 13.18
C SER A 114 6.76 4.12 12.52
N PRO A 115 7.88 4.74 12.89
CA PRO A 115 8.26 6.01 12.28
C PRO A 115 8.34 5.95 10.76
N GLU A 116 8.71 4.81 10.20
CA GLU A 116 8.85 4.62 8.76
C GLU A 116 7.53 4.74 8.02
N LEU A 117 6.40 4.51 8.70
CA LEU A 117 5.09 4.56 8.10
C LEU A 117 4.38 5.89 8.30
N ARG A 118 4.99 6.78 9.08
CA ARG A 118 4.39 8.05 9.45
C ARG A 118 4.11 8.94 8.25
N ASP A 119 4.96 8.86 7.25
CA ASP A 119 4.91 9.71 6.07
C ASP A 119 4.37 9.00 4.85
N ALA A 120 3.42 8.09 5.06
CA ALA A 120 2.83 7.36 3.96
C ALA A 120 2.17 8.31 2.96
N ARG A 121 2.31 7.99 1.68
CA ARG A 121 1.75 8.78 0.59
C ARG A 121 0.23 8.68 0.53
N LEU A 122 -0.29 7.48 0.77
CA LEU A 122 -1.73 7.21 0.78
C LEU A 122 -2.11 6.40 2.00
N LEU A 123 -3.28 6.70 2.54
CA LEU A 123 -3.94 5.84 3.51
C LEU A 123 -5.26 5.41 2.89
N VAL A 124 -5.43 4.12 2.68
CA VAL A 124 -6.61 3.56 2.04
C VAL A 124 -7.34 2.68 3.06
N THR A 125 -8.60 3.01 3.32
CA THR A 125 -9.41 2.26 4.26
C THR A 125 -10.58 1.61 3.52
N LEU A 126 -10.67 0.28 3.59
CA LEU A 126 -11.73 -0.46 2.93
C LEU A 126 -12.74 -0.94 3.96
N THR A 127 -14.01 -0.71 3.69
CA THR A 127 -15.10 -1.15 4.54
C THR A 127 -16.03 -2.06 3.74
N HIS A 128 -16.35 -3.21 4.31
CA HIS A 128 -17.25 -4.17 3.70
C HIS A 128 -18.69 -3.61 3.73
N GLN A 129 -19.38 -3.68 2.60
CA GLN A 129 -20.74 -3.16 2.47
C GLN A 129 -21.77 -4.24 2.08
N GLY A 130 -21.38 -5.51 2.24
CA GLY A 130 -22.22 -6.63 1.86
C GLY A 130 -21.81 -7.21 0.51
N GLY A 131 -21.71 -8.54 0.41
CA GLY A 131 -21.29 -9.18 -0.81
C GLY A 131 -19.92 -8.70 -1.27
N GLU A 132 -19.85 -8.27 -2.52
CA GLU A 132 -18.61 -7.73 -3.06
C GLU A 132 -18.58 -6.20 -3.03
N HIS A 133 -19.57 -5.58 -2.44
CA HIS A 133 -19.61 -4.13 -2.34
C HIS A 133 -18.63 -3.63 -1.29
N ARG A 134 -17.87 -2.59 -1.63
CA ARG A 134 -16.87 -2.01 -0.74
C ARG A 134 -16.95 -0.50 -0.76
N ARG A 135 -16.72 0.09 0.39
CA ARG A 135 -16.56 1.52 0.51
C ARG A 135 -15.09 1.77 0.79
N ILE A 136 -14.48 2.61 -0.01
CA ILE A 136 -13.05 2.80 0.06
C ILE A 136 -12.75 4.29 0.23
N GLU A 137 -12.14 4.63 1.34
CA GLU A 137 -11.69 5.98 1.59
C GLU A 137 -10.22 6.08 1.27
N VAL A 138 -9.87 7.04 0.44
CA VAL A 138 -8.49 7.28 0.04
C VAL A 138 -8.09 8.65 0.57
N CYS A 139 -7.12 8.66 1.47
CA CYS A 139 -6.58 9.86 2.03
C CYS A 139 -5.20 10.07 1.43
N GLU A 140 -5.05 11.10 0.63
CA GLU A 140 -3.81 11.35 -0.09
C GLU A 140 -3.04 12.48 0.58
N ARG A 141 -1.78 12.22 0.86
CA ARG A 141 -0.89 13.20 1.42
C ARG A 141 -0.15 13.90 0.29
N GLU A 142 -0.21 15.20 0.28
CA GLU A 142 0.51 15.97 -0.73
C GLU A 142 2.00 15.94 -0.45
N ARG A 143 2.80 15.95 -1.51
CA ARG A 143 4.23 16.07 -1.37
C ARG A 143 4.53 17.50 -0.93
N LEU A 144 5.31 17.62 0.14
CA LEU A 144 5.67 18.92 0.67
C LEU A 144 6.64 19.63 -0.28
N PRO A 145 6.49 20.94 -0.48
CA PRO A 145 7.44 21.68 -1.30
C PRO A 145 8.88 21.52 -0.85
N GLY A 146 9.08 21.34 0.48
CA GLY A 146 10.40 21.12 1.03
C GLY A 146 11.06 19.85 0.51
N ASP A 147 10.28 18.81 0.27
CA ASP A 147 10.80 17.56 -0.25
C ASP A 147 11.35 17.76 -1.66
N ALA A 148 10.62 18.50 -2.48
CA ALA A 148 11.06 18.80 -3.82
C ALA A 148 12.31 19.67 -3.83
N SER A 149 12.38 20.61 -2.90
CA SER A 149 13.54 21.48 -2.77
C SER A 149 14.78 20.67 -2.39
N LEU A 150 14.62 19.71 -1.50
CA LEU A 150 15.72 18.86 -1.09
C LEU A 150 16.23 18.02 -2.26
N GLU A 151 15.34 17.53 -3.08
CA GLU A 151 15.71 16.78 -4.26
C GLU A 151 16.49 17.62 -5.26
N LEU A 152 16.09 18.86 -5.41
CA LEU A 152 16.78 19.79 -6.32
C LEU A 152 18.11 20.25 -5.77
N SER A 153 18.22 20.31 -4.45
CA SER A 153 19.44 20.76 -3.79
C SER A 153 20.47 19.65 -3.67
N GLY A 154 20.01 18.44 -3.70
CA GLY A 154 20.88 17.27 -3.60
C GLY A 154 21.46 16.87 -4.95
#